data_d637e78155eb2c3f950576abf39ba778
#
_entry.id   d637e78155eb2c3f950576abf39ba778
#
_cell.length_a   1.000
_cell.length_b   1.000
_cell.length_c   1.000
_cell.angle_alpha   90.00
_cell.angle_beta   90.00
_cell.angle_gamma   90.00
#
_symmetry.space_group_name_H-M   'P 1'
#
loop_
_entity.id
_entity.type
_entity.pdbx_description
1 polymer ?
#
loop_
_entity_poly.entity_id
_entity_poly.type
_entity_poly.pdbx_seq_one_letter_code
_entity_poly.pdbx_strand_id
1 'polypeptide(L)'
;MAARTNKRDPRAARTLRRISFVREVKQSFLIICEGVNTEPDYFNAFRLTSANIKAVGQGLNTVGLVQKALRMKEEERKKGREYDQCWVVFDKDDFPDRDFNRAIGMAEAGGMRVAYSNQAFEYWFLLHYNLVQGPMHRNQYETKLSGLWGFS
;
A
#
# COMPACT_ATOMS: atom_id res chain seq x y z
N MET A 1 57.72 -7.30 55.19
CA MET A 1 56.54 -6.70 54.60
C MET A 1 56.35 -7.29 53.20
N ALA A 2 55.36 -8.21 53.05
CA ALA A 2 55.11 -8.91 51.78
C ALA A 2 53.97 -8.21 51.04
N ALA A 3 54.26 -7.78 49.81
CA ALA A 3 53.30 -7.16 48.91
C ALA A 3 52.32 -8.22 48.37
N ARG A 4 51.01 -8.03 48.67
CA ARG A 4 49.91 -8.84 48.10
C ARG A 4 49.70 -8.42 46.63
N THR A 5 50.11 -9.25 45.69
CA THR A 5 49.72 -9.13 44.31
C THR A 5 48.26 -9.52 44.10
N ASN A 6 47.43 -8.55 43.74
CA ASN A 6 46.01 -8.72 43.45
C ASN A 6 45.90 -9.40 42.05
N LYS A 7 45.70 -10.73 42.03
CA LYS A 7 45.40 -11.47 40.81
C LYS A 7 43.95 -11.13 40.42
N ARG A 8 43.81 -10.34 39.34
CA ARG A 8 42.52 -10.12 38.67
C ARG A 8 42.03 -11.47 38.09
N ASP A 9 40.86 -11.87 38.56
CA ASP A 9 40.15 -13.07 38.02
C ASP A 9 39.80 -12.84 36.55
N PRO A 10 40.29 -13.64 35.60
CA PRO A 10 40.02 -13.51 34.20
C PRO A 10 38.57 -13.93 33.82
N ARG A 11 37.78 -14.39 34.79
CA ARG A 11 36.38 -14.82 34.59
C ARG A 11 35.36 -13.70 34.92
N ALA A 12 35.81 -12.55 35.42
CA ALA A 12 34.93 -11.43 35.68
C ALA A 12 34.46 -10.80 34.36
N ALA A 13 33.25 -11.11 34.00
CA ALA A 13 32.35 -10.32 33.20
C ALA A 13 32.68 -10.12 31.70
N ARG A 14 32.64 -11.18 30.92
CA ARG A 14 32.03 -11.05 29.58
C ARG A 14 30.49 -11.22 29.74
N THR A 15 29.86 -10.20 30.24
CA THR A 15 28.42 -10.06 30.09
C THR A 15 28.16 -9.84 28.60
N LEU A 16 27.89 -10.93 27.88
CA LEU A 16 27.38 -10.87 26.53
C LEU A 16 26.04 -10.13 26.60
N ARG A 17 26.06 -8.85 26.40
CA ARG A 17 24.89 -8.02 26.23
C ARG A 17 24.19 -8.57 24.98
N ARG A 18 23.18 -9.39 25.17
CA ARG A 18 22.28 -9.85 24.12
C ARG A 18 21.71 -8.58 23.50
N ILE A 19 22.21 -8.22 22.33
CA ILE A 19 21.57 -7.19 21.51
C ILE A 19 20.26 -7.82 21.11
N SER A 20 19.19 -7.45 21.81
CA SER A 20 17.85 -7.75 21.37
C SER A 20 17.64 -6.97 20.08
N PHE A 21 17.79 -7.65 18.94
CA PHE A 21 17.27 -7.11 17.68
C PHE A 21 15.77 -6.96 17.90
N VAL A 22 15.32 -5.75 18.15
CA VAL A 22 13.90 -5.40 18.06
C VAL A 22 13.54 -5.63 16.60
N ARG A 23 12.83 -6.72 16.34
CA ARG A 23 12.33 -7.02 15.00
C ARG A 23 11.36 -5.90 14.69
N GLU A 24 11.72 -5.01 13.79
CA GLU A 24 10.81 -3.97 13.31
C GLU A 24 9.53 -4.67 12.82
N VAL A 25 8.42 -4.31 13.44
CA VAL A 25 7.12 -4.84 13.04
C VAL A 25 6.81 -4.26 11.67
N LYS A 26 6.78 -5.11 10.66
CA LYS A 26 6.44 -4.68 9.30
C LYS A 26 4.98 -4.23 9.28
N GLN A 27 4.74 -3.06 8.72
CA GLN A 27 3.37 -2.62 8.47
C GLN A 27 2.69 -3.52 7.44
N SER A 28 1.42 -3.78 7.66
CA SER A 28 0.59 -4.61 6.78
C SER A 28 -0.50 -3.77 6.10
N PHE A 29 -0.63 -3.94 4.78
CA PHE A 29 -1.56 -3.19 3.95
C PHE A 29 -2.51 -4.13 3.23
N LEU A 30 -3.81 -3.85 3.33
CA LEU A 30 -4.84 -4.43 2.47
C LEU A 30 -5.30 -3.35 1.50
N ILE A 31 -5.12 -3.58 0.21
CA ILE A 31 -5.46 -2.64 -0.86
C ILE A 31 -6.50 -3.29 -1.76
N ILE A 32 -7.67 -2.70 -1.86
CA ILE A 32 -8.77 -3.18 -2.70
C ILE A 32 -8.90 -2.24 -3.88
N CYS A 33 -8.67 -2.77 -5.09
CA CYS A 33 -8.60 -1.99 -6.33
C CYS A 33 -9.85 -2.19 -7.18
N GLU A 34 -10.20 -1.16 -7.94
CA GLU A 34 -11.26 -1.22 -8.93
C GLU A 34 -10.86 -2.13 -10.10
N GLY A 35 -9.72 -1.90 -10.70
CA GLY A 35 -9.17 -2.74 -11.76
C GLY A 35 -8.85 -4.15 -11.28
N VAL A 36 -8.97 -5.11 -12.20
CA VAL A 36 -8.73 -6.53 -11.88
C VAL A 36 -7.25 -6.87 -11.90
N ASN A 37 -6.47 -6.23 -12.76
CA ASN A 37 -5.07 -6.56 -13.02
C ASN A 37 -4.11 -5.41 -12.73
N THR A 38 -4.25 -4.28 -13.41
CA THR A 38 -3.25 -3.21 -13.46
C THR A 38 -2.83 -2.70 -12.08
N GLU A 39 -3.79 -2.26 -11.27
CA GLU A 39 -3.53 -1.74 -9.93
C GLU A 39 -3.05 -2.82 -8.96
N PRO A 40 -3.70 -4.01 -8.88
CA PRO A 40 -3.21 -5.06 -7.99
C PRO A 40 -1.81 -5.52 -8.35
N ASP A 41 -1.49 -5.68 -9.63
CA ASP A 41 -0.17 -6.11 -10.10
C ASP A 41 0.88 -5.06 -9.74
N TYR A 42 0.57 -3.78 -9.93
CA TYR A 42 1.43 -2.68 -9.56
C TYR A 42 1.77 -2.72 -8.06
N PHE A 43 0.75 -2.79 -7.18
CA PHE A 43 0.99 -2.79 -5.74
C PHE A 43 1.67 -4.07 -5.25
N ASN A 44 1.31 -5.23 -5.78
CA ASN A 44 1.92 -6.50 -5.40
C ASN A 44 3.37 -6.67 -5.92
N ALA A 45 3.78 -5.86 -6.90
CA ALA A 45 5.16 -5.84 -7.39
C ALA A 45 6.16 -5.26 -6.37
N PHE A 46 5.69 -4.46 -5.42
CA PHE A 46 6.56 -3.89 -4.39
C PHE A 46 7.09 -4.95 -3.43
N ARG A 47 8.43 -5.11 -3.40
CA ARG A 47 9.15 -6.03 -2.51
C ARG A 47 9.77 -5.25 -1.34
N LEU A 48 8.93 -4.75 -0.45
CA LEU A 48 9.38 -3.91 0.67
C LEU A 48 9.85 -4.79 1.85
N THR A 49 10.96 -4.39 2.45
CA THR A 49 11.43 -5.03 3.70
C THR A 49 10.65 -4.55 4.92
N SER A 50 10.08 -3.34 4.84
CA SER A 50 9.36 -2.65 5.93
C SER A 50 7.84 -2.85 5.90
N ALA A 51 7.27 -3.44 4.84
CA ALA A 51 5.84 -3.61 4.70
C ALA A 51 5.45 -4.93 4.03
N ASN A 52 4.23 -5.41 4.37
CA ASN A 52 3.55 -6.50 3.68
C ASN A 52 2.34 -5.94 2.96
N ILE A 53 2.24 -6.13 1.65
CA ILE A 53 1.16 -5.62 0.81
C ILE A 53 0.34 -6.80 0.28
N LYS A 54 -0.99 -6.68 0.38
CA LYS A 54 -1.95 -7.55 -0.28
C LYS A 54 -2.90 -6.67 -1.09
N ALA A 55 -2.75 -6.66 -2.39
CA ALA A 55 -3.63 -5.93 -3.31
C ALA A 55 -4.52 -6.90 -4.09
N VAL A 56 -5.81 -6.56 -4.23
CA VAL A 56 -6.84 -7.40 -4.85
C VAL A 56 -7.74 -6.54 -5.72
N GLY A 57 -7.87 -6.91 -6.99
CA GLY A 57 -8.80 -6.30 -7.93
C GLY A 57 -10.21 -6.88 -7.81
N GLN A 58 -11.23 -6.08 -8.07
CA GLN A 58 -12.63 -6.48 -7.93
C GLN A 58 -13.47 -6.29 -9.18
N GLY A 59 -13.09 -5.42 -10.12
CA GLY A 59 -13.87 -5.15 -11.32
C GLY A 59 -15.28 -4.58 -11.04
N LEU A 60 -15.44 -3.82 -9.98
CA LEU A 60 -16.69 -3.24 -9.53
C LEU A 60 -16.65 -1.72 -9.64
N ASN A 61 -17.80 -1.10 -9.85
CA ASN A 61 -17.93 0.36 -9.81
C ASN A 61 -17.66 0.92 -8.40
N THR A 62 -17.38 2.20 -8.32
CA THR A 62 -16.89 2.91 -7.13
C THR A 62 -17.64 2.61 -5.83
N VAL A 63 -18.97 2.72 -5.80
CA VAL A 63 -19.76 2.45 -4.58
C VAL A 63 -19.80 0.95 -4.25
N GLY A 64 -19.99 0.11 -5.27
CA GLY A 64 -19.99 -1.35 -5.11
C GLY A 64 -18.62 -1.87 -4.65
N LEU A 65 -17.55 -1.25 -5.14
CA LEU A 65 -16.18 -1.54 -4.71
C LEU A 65 -15.99 -1.28 -3.21
N VAL A 66 -16.40 -0.10 -2.73
CA VAL A 66 -16.28 0.23 -1.30
C VAL A 66 -17.09 -0.73 -0.42
N GLN A 67 -18.32 -1.06 -0.82
CA GLN A 67 -19.12 -2.05 -0.09
C GLN A 67 -18.42 -3.41 -0.02
N LYS A 68 -17.85 -3.85 -1.12
CA LYS A 68 -17.08 -5.11 -1.17
C LYS A 68 -15.82 -5.03 -0.32
N ALA A 69 -15.11 -3.91 -0.39
CA ALA A 69 -13.89 -3.67 0.37
C ALA A 69 -14.14 -3.74 1.89
N LEU A 70 -15.22 -3.12 2.37
CA LEU A 70 -15.62 -3.19 3.78
C LEU A 70 -15.93 -4.63 4.23
N ARG A 71 -16.63 -5.41 3.38
CA ARG A 71 -16.87 -6.84 3.66
C ARG A 71 -15.57 -7.63 3.71
N MET A 72 -14.68 -7.43 2.76
CA MET A 72 -13.38 -8.13 2.72
C MET A 72 -12.51 -7.80 3.95
N LYS A 73 -12.47 -6.55 4.37
CA LYS A 73 -11.79 -6.13 5.59
C LYS A 73 -12.31 -6.90 6.81
N GLU A 74 -13.63 -7.00 6.94
CA GLU A 74 -14.26 -7.72 8.05
C GLU A 74 -14.05 -9.24 7.95
N GLU A 75 -14.07 -9.82 6.76
CA GLU A 75 -13.76 -11.24 6.54
C GLU A 75 -12.32 -11.59 6.92
N GLU A 76 -11.36 -10.73 6.57
CA GLU A 76 -9.97 -10.92 6.97
C GLU A 76 -9.80 -10.81 8.49
N ARG A 77 -10.47 -9.84 9.12
CA ARG A 77 -10.48 -9.70 10.58
C ARG A 77 -11.04 -10.95 11.28
N LYS A 78 -12.13 -11.53 10.76
CA LYS A 78 -12.72 -12.79 11.30
C LYS A 78 -11.77 -13.98 11.15
N LYS A 79 -10.87 -13.97 10.17
CA LYS A 79 -9.82 -14.97 9.98
C LYS A 79 -8.58 -14.71 10.86
N GLY A 80 -8.63 -13.73 11.76
CA GLY A 80 -7.50 -13.34 12.61
C GLY A 80 -6.41 -12.56 11.89
N ARG A 81 -6.70 -11.98 10.71
CA ARG A 81 -5.77 -11.15 9.94
C ARG A 81 -6.19 -9.70 10.05
N GLU A 82 -5.49 -8.96 10.88
CA GLU A 82 -5.64 -7.51 10.99
C GLU A 82 -4.55 -6.81 10.17
N TYR A 83 -4.95 -5.79 9.43
CA TYR A 83 -4.05 -4.95 8.65
C TYR A 83 -3.92 -3.59 9.32
N ASP A 84 -2.68 -3.06 9.38
CA ASP A 84 -2.41 -1.74 9.94
C ASP A 84 -3.07 -0.64 9.11
N GLN A 85 -3.18 -0.86 7.80
CA GLN A 85 -3.85 0.05 6.88
C GLN A 85 -4.69 -0.71 5.86
N CYS A 86 -5.92 -0.24 5.69
CA CYS A 86 -6.82 -0.72 4.63
C CYS A 86 -7.12 0.43 3.66
N TRP A 87 -6.93 0.18 2.38
CA TRP A 87 -7.10 1.16 1.31
C TRP A 87 -8.10 0.66 0.29
N VAL A 88 -8.86 1.59 -0.29
CA VAL A 88 -9.63 1.37 -1.50
C VAL A 88 -9.10 2.29 -2.59
N VAL A 89 -8.87 1.73 -3.79
CA VAL A 89 -8.27 2.42 -4.93
C VAL A 89 -9.22 2.35 -6.11
N PHE A 90 -9.59 3.50 -6.66
CA PHE A 90 -10.51 3.60 -7.80
C PHE A 90 -10.24 4.83 -8.64
N ASP A 91 -10.83 4.89 -9.81
CA ASP A 91 -10.66 6.00 -10.73
C ASP A 91 -11.80 7.03 -10.59
N LYS A 92 -11.44 8.31 -10.64
CA LYS A 92 -12.38 9.40 -10.85
C LYS A 92 -12.54 9.59 -12.35
N ASP A 93 -13.41 8.82 -12.93
CA ASP A 93 -13.79 8.91 -14.34
C ASP A 93 -15.08 9.77 -14.53
N ASP A 94 -15.84 9.50 -15.60
CA ASP A 94 -17.02 10.27 -15.95
C ASP A 94 -18.26 10.00 -15.08
N PHE A 95 -18.12 9.26 -13.96
CA PHE A 95 -19.22 9.03 -13.02
C PHE A 95 -19.64 10.31 -12.28
N PRO A 96 -20.94 10.40 -11.89
CA PRO A 96 -21.43 11.55 -11.16
C PRO A 96 -20.64 11.81 -9.87
N ASP A 97 -20.29 13.06 -9.62
CA ASP A 97 -19.56 13.50 -8.41
C ASP A 97 -20.24 13.05 -7.12
N ARG A 98 -21.57 12.93 -7.12
CA ARG A 98 -22.33 12.49 -5.96
C ARG A 98 -21.96 11.06 -5.54
N ASP A 99 -21.83 10.14 -6.50
CA ASP A 99 -21.52 8.75 -6.20
C ASP A 99 -20.04 8.59 -5.81
N PHE A 100 -19.17 9.37 -6.43
CA PHE A 100 -17.77 9.45 -6.05
C PHE A 100 -17.60 9.94 -4.60
N ASN A 101 -18.21 11.07 -4.24
CA ASN A 101 -18.13 11.61 -2.88
C ASN A 101 -18.79 10.68 -1.85
N ARG A 102 -19.88 10.00 -2.21
CA ARG A 102 -20.51 8.99 -1.37
C ARG A 102 -19.58 7.82 -1.10
N ALA A 103 -18.88 7.33 -2.10
CA ALA A 103 -17.92 6.25 -1.95
C ALA A 103 -16.78 6.61 -0.99
N ILE A 104 -16.22 7.82 -1.12
CA ILE A 104 -15.20 8.33 -0.20
C ILE A 104 -15.74 8.34 1.24
N GLY A 105 -16.88 8.96 1.48
CA GLY A 105 -17.46 9.04 2.82
C GLY A 105 -17.77 7.66 3.43
N MET A 106 -18.23 6.70 2.62
CA MET A 106 -18.44 5.32 3.06
C MET A 106 -17.14 4.61 3.45
N ALA A 107 -16.09 4.77 2.66
CA ALA A 107 -14.80 4.14 2.93
C ALA A 107 -14.20 4.69 4.24
N GLU A 108 -14.18 6.00 4.39
CA GLU A 108 -13.65 6.67 5.58
C GLU A 108 -14.45 6.32 6.85
N ALA A 109 -15.79 6.33 6.77
CA ALA A 109 -16.66 5.90 7.88
C ALA A 109 -16.42 4.44 8.30
N GLY A 110 -16.03 3.58 7.34
CA GLY A 110 -15.63 2.19 7.58
C GLY A 110 -14.18 2.00 8.01
N GLY A 111 -13.45 3.09 8.26
CA GLY A 111 -12.05 3.05 8.67
C GLY A 111 -11.12 2.53 7.59
N MET A 112 -11.43 2.86 6.33
CA MET A 112 -10.54 2.66 5.19
C MET A 112 -10.03 3.99 4.67
N ARG A 113 -8.85 3.99 4.11
CA ARG A 113 -8.28 5.12 3.38
C ARG A 113 -8.65 5.03 1.91
N VAL A 114 -8.70 6.17 1.25
CA VAL A 114 -9.04 6.27 -0.18
C VAL A 114 -7.85 6.80 -0.96
N ALA A 115 -7.57 6.18 -2.09
CA ALA A 115 -6.72 6.72 -3.13
C ALA A 115 -7.47 6.68 -4.45
N TYR A 116 -7.41 7.76 -5.21
CA TYR A 116 -8.06 7.80 -6.51
C TYR A 116 -7.17 8.42 -7.57
N SER A 117 -7.31 7.93 -8.79
CA SER A 117 -6.65 8.48 -9.96
C SER A 117 -7.60 9.42 -10.69
N ASN A 118 -7.05 10.46 -11.31
CA ASN A 118 -7.82 11.31 -12.21
C ASN A 118 -7.97 10.61 -13.56
N GLN A 119 -9.19 10.28 -13.94
CA GLN A 119 -9.60 9.56 -15.16
C GLN A 119 -9.19 8.08 -15.21
N ALA A 120 -7.94 7.72 -14.92
CA ALA A 120 -7.48 6.34 -14.96
C ALA A 120 -6.14 6.17 -14.19
N PHE A 121 -5.88 4.96 -13.70
CA PHE A 121 -4.67 4.62 -12.96
C PHE A 121 -3.38 4.81 -13.78
N GLU A 122 -3.46 4.73 -15.10
CA GLU A 122 -2.36 4.98 -16.04
C GLU A 122 -1.75 6.36 -15.89
N TYR A 123 -2.50 7.34 -15.39
CA TYR A 123 -1.96 8.65 -15.01
C TYR A 123 -0.81 8.54 -14.01
N TRP A 124 -0.94 7.62 -13.05
CA TRP A 124 0.11 7.33 -12.08
C TRP A 124 1.40 6.85 -12.74
N PHE A 125 1.30 5.99 -13.75
CA PHE A 125 2.48 5.55 -14.51
C PHE A 125 3.15 6.71 -15.24
N LEU A 126 2.40 7.62 -15.83
CA LEU A 126 2.97 8.80 -16.48
C LEU A 126 3.76 9.68 -15.51
N LEU A 127 3.29 9.83 -14.27
CA LEU A 127 3.96 10.61 -13.25
C LEU A 127 5.32 10.05 -12.82
N HIS A 128 5.60 8.77 -13.09
CA HIS A 128 6.94 8.21 -12.89
C HIS A 128 7.96 8.72 -13.91
N TYR A 129 7.52 9.21 -15.05
CA TYR A 129 8.39 9.67 -16.12
C TYR A 129 8.44 11.20 -16.21
N ASN A 130 7.30 11.85 -16.10
CA ASN A 130 7.18 13.28 -16.30
C ASN A 130 6.15 13.89 -15.35
N LEU A 131 6.43 15.12 -14.89
CA LEU A 131 5.40 15.93 -14.25
C LEU A 131 4.39 16.38 -15.30
N VAL A 132 3.19 15.83 -15.25
CA VAL A 132 2.09 16.18 -16.15
C VAL A 132 1.24 17.27 -15.49
N GLN A 133 1.28 18.47 -16.03
CA GLN A 133 0.45 19.59 -15.60
C GLN A 133 -0.60 19.92 -16.66
N GLY A 134 -1.85 20.00 -16.24
CA GLY A 134 -2.97 20.33 -17.10
C GLY A 134 -3.95 19.19 -17.35
N PRO A 135 -5.13 19.49 -17.88
CA PRO A 135 -6.16 18.50 -18.15
C PRO A 135 -5.72 17.54 -19.24
N MET A 136 -5.87 16.25 -18.98
CA MET A 136 -5.56 15.19 -19.93
C MET A 136 -6.61 14.10 -19.82
N HIS A 137 -7.18 13.69 -20.95
CA HIS A 137 -8.14 12.60 -21.00
C HIS A 137 -7.42 11.24 -21.03
N ARG A 138 -8.05 10.19 -20.44
CA ARG A 138 -7.49 8.82 -20.36
C ARG A 138 -6.95 8.27 -21.67
N ASN A 139 -7.59 8.56 -22.80
CA ASN A 139 -7.14 8.10 -24.12
C ASN A 139 -5.73 8.59 -24.50
N GLN A 140 -5.28 9.69 -23.89
CA GLN A 140 -3.93 10.22 -24.11
C GLN A 140 -2.88 9.54 -23.23
N TYR A 141 -3.30 8.90 -22.15
CA TYR A 141 -2.37 8.19 -21.26
C TYR A 141 -1.76 6.99 -21.97
N GLU A 142 -2.58 6.16 -22.59
CA GLU A 142 -2.14 4.99 -23.33
C GLU A 142 -1.16 5.36 -24.44
N THR A 143 -1.50 6.37 -25.25
CA THR A 143 -0.62 6.84 -26.33
C THR A 143 0.74 7.30 -25.81
N LYS A 144 0.74 8.07 -24.69
CA LYS A 144 1.99 8.56 -24.11
C LYS A 144 2.82 7.43 -23.50
N LEU A 145 2.19 6.50 -22.80
CA LEU A 145 2.87 5.36 -22.19
C LEU A 145 3.44 4.41 -23.24
N SER A 146 2.69 4.13 -24.32
CA SER A 146 3.18 3.32 -25.44
C SER A 146 4.43 3.93 -26.06
N GLY A 147 4.45 5.25 -26.24
CA GLY A 147 5.62 5.96 -26.73
C GLY A 147 6.82 5.89 -25.78
N LEU A 148 6.59 5.96 -24.45
CA LEU A 148 7.63 5.88 -23.44
C LEU A 148 8.18 4.44 -23.29
N TRP A 149 7.34 3.43 -23.43
CA TRP A 149 7.71 2.03 -23.27
C TRP A 149 8.21 1.38 -24.56
N GLY A 150 8.12 2.10 -25.69
CA GLY A 150 8.55 1.59 -26.99
C GLY A 150 7.62 0.52 -27.59
N PHE A 151 6.37 0.50 -27.17
CA PHE A 151 5.31 -0.30 -27.80
C PHE A 151 4.65 0.54 -28.92
N SER A 152 4.62 -0.03 -30.11
CA SER A 152 3.93 0.54 -31.28
C SER A 152 2.62 -0.21 -31.55
#